data_ce8b32a32f5f66dd4ebf34bb17e917ea
#
_entry.id   ce8b32a32f5f66dd4ebf34bb17e917ea
#
_cell.length_a   1.000
_cell.length_b   1.000
_cell.length_c   1.000
_cell.angle_alpha   90.00
_cell.angle_beta   90.00
_cell.angle_gamma   90.00
#
_symmetry.space_group_name_H-M   'P 1'
#
loop_
_entity.id
_entity.type
_entity.pdbx_description
1 polymer ?
#
loop_
_entity_poly.entity_id
_entity_poly.type
_entity_poly.pdbx_seq_one_letter_code
_entity_poly.pdbx_strand_id
1 'polypeptide(L)'
;MSQTYQRIALIGLGLIASSIFWSLKRAGHTSHVTGYARSFATRDTARRTGLCDEIFDTAQEAVRDADLVILCVPVGVMGTVAAIIAPALKPGATVSDVGSVKRAVIDAVAPCLPDNVHFVPAHPLAGTEHSGPESGFAGLFDNRWCLLVPEVGTDAGAV
;
A
#
# COMPACT_ATOMS: atom_id res chain seq x y z
N MET A 1 -0.44 -22.50 3.62
CA MET A 1 -1.43 -21.62 4.27
C MET A 1 -1.19 -20.21 3.74
N SER A 2 -2.18 -19.55 3.19
CA SER A 2 -2.04 -18.16 2.80
C SER A 2 -1.81 -17.33 4.06
N GLN A 3 -0.74 -16.57 4.11
CA GLN A 3 -0.47 -15.66 5.21
C GLN A 3 -1.57 -14.58 5.20
N THR A 4 -2.41 -14.57 6.21
CA THR A 4 -3.43 -13.53 6.36
C THR A 4 -2.81 -12.36 7.10
N TYR A 5 -2.61 -11.24 6.41
CA TYR A 5 -2.13 -10.02 7.02
C TYR A 5 -3.17 -9.47 8.00
N GLN A 6 -2.78 -9.29 9.26
CA GLN A 6 -3.67 -8.78 10.32
C GLN A 6 -3.79 -7.24 10.25
N ARG A 7 -2.70 -6.56 9.89
CA ARG A 7 -2.65 -5.10 9.80
C ARG A 7 -2.04 -4.67 8.47
N ILE A 8 -2.79 -3.88 7.72
CA ILE A 8 -2.40 -3.39 6.39
C ILE A 8 -2.34 -1.87 6.42
N ALA A 9 -1.23 -1.27 5.98
CA ALA A 9 -1.08 0.18 5.84
C ALA A 9 -1.14 0.61 4.37
N LEU A 10 -2.01 1.56 4.06
CA LEU A 10 -2.13 2.18 2.74
C LEU A 10 -1.51 3.57 2.77
N ILE A 11 -0.42 3.75 2.04
CA ILE A 11 0.33 5.01 1.98
C ILE A 11 0.06 5.72 0.66
N GLY A 12 -0.70 6.79 0.73
CA GLY A 12 -1.33 7.46 -0.40
C GLY A 12 -2.78 6.98 -0.56
N LEU A 13 -3.73 7.90 -0.41
CA LEU A 13 -5.16 7.55 -0.38
C LEU A 13 -5.86 8.10 -1.64
N GLY A 14 -5.49 7.53 -2.79
CA GLY A 14 -6.13 7.81 -4.08
C GLY A 14 -7.06 6.67 -4.53
N LEU A 15 -7.35 6.63 -5.82
CA LEU A 15 -8.20 5.62 -6.47
C LEU A 15 -7.80 4.19 -6.11
N ILE A 16 -6.51 3.84 -6.23
CA ILE A 16 -6.06 2.46 -6.02
C ILE A 16 -6.18 2.07 -4.55
N ALA A 17 -5.67 2.89 -3.63
CA ALA A 17 -5.74 2.61 -2.20
C ALA A 17 -7.18 2.48 -1.70
N SER A 18 -8.06 3.41 -2.07
CA SER A 18 -9.47 3.35 -1.69
C SER A 18 -10.17 2.12 -2.28
N SER A 19 -9.84 1.74 -3.52
CA SER A 19 -10.38 0.52 -4.13
C SER A 19 -9.87 -0.75 -3.45
N ILE A 20 -8.60 -0.80 -3.02
CA ILE A 20 -8.08 -1.91 -2.21
C ILE A 20 -8.89 -2.05 -0.92
N PHE A 21 -9.09 -0.95 -0.19
CA PHE A 21 -9.85 -0.97 1.05
C PHE A 21 -11.28 -1.51 0.84
N TRP A 22 -12.02 -0.95 -0.12
CA TRP A 22 -13.39 -1.38 -0.39
C TRP A 22 -13.47 -2.82 -0.89
N SER A 23 -12.48 -3.28 -1.66
CA SER A 23 -12.39 -4.68 -2.10
C SER A 23 -12.18 -5.64 -0.92
N LEU A 24 -11.30 -5.29 0.03
CA LEU A 24 -11.09 -6.07 1.26
C LEU A 24 -12.38 -6.17 2.07
N LYS A 25 -13.08 -5.05 2.26
CA LYS A 25 -14.36 -5.03 2.99
C LYS A 25 -15.43 -5.86 2.28
N ARG A 26 -15.57 -5.75 0.96
CA ARG A 26 -16.51 -6.56 0.17
C ARG A 26 -16.20 -8.06 0.28
N ALA A 27 -14.94 -8.43 0.30
CA ALA A 27 -14.49 -9.82 0.43
C ALA A 27 -14.60 -10.38 1.87
N GLY A 28 -15.02 -9.55 2.84
CA GLY A 28 -15.16 -9.97 4.24
C GLY A 28 -13.84 -10.11 4.99
N HIS A 29 -12.76 -9.50 4.50
CA HIS A 29 -11.48 -9.48 5.21
C HIS A 29 -11.59 -8.71 6.53
N THR A 30 -11.01 -9.30 7.58
CA THR A 30 -11.02 -8.74 8.95
C THR A 30 -9.75 -7.99 9.31
N SER A 31 -8.83 -7.81 8.35
CA SER A 31 -7.61 -7.04 8.55
C SER A 31 -7.93 -5.62 9.00
N HIS A 32 -7.18 -5.11 9.98
CA HIS A 32 -7.22 -3.70 10.36
C HIS A 32 -6.44 -2.87 9.34
N VAL A 33 -7.10 -1.95 8.67
CA VAL A 33 -6.50 -1.15 7.61
C VAL A 33 -6.24 0.26 8.10
N THR A 34 -4.99 0.67 8.08
CA THR A 34 -4.54 2.03 8.40
C THR A 34 -4.23 2.80 7.12
N GLY A 35 -4.34 4.13 7.18
CA GLY A 35 -4.09 4.97 6.02
C GLY A 35 -3.37 6.27 6.35
N TYR A 36 -2.63 6.77 5.36
CA TYR A 36 -2.01 8.09 5.39
C TYR A 36 -1.99 8.73 4.00
N ALA A 37 -2.22 10.03 3.96
CA ALA A 37 -1.98 10.86 2.79
C ALA A 37 -1.31 12.17 3.21
N ARG A 38 -0.46 12.73 2.33
CA ARG A 38 0.26 13.98 2.61
C ARG A 38 -0.69 15.16 2.83
N SER A 39 -1.72 15.28 2.02
CA SER A 39 -2.70 16.36 2.10
C SER A 39 -3.65 16.17 3.28
N PHE A 40 -3.79 17.21 4.11
CA PHE A 40 -4.81 17.23 5.16
C PHE A 40 -6.21 17.02 4.59
N ALA A 41 -6.54 17.70 3.48
CA ALA A 41 -7.86 17.57 2.84
C ALA A 41 -8.17 16.12 2.44
N THR A 42 -7.17 15.36 1.92
CA THR A 42 -7.34 13.93 1.60
C THR A 42 -7.57 13.11 2.86
N ARG A 43 -6.81 13.34 3.93
CA ARG A 43 -7.01 12.64 5.21
C ARG A 43 -8.36 12.94 5.83
N ASP A 44 -8.79 14.21 5.79
CA ASP A 44 -10.11 14.63 6.29
C ASP A 44 -11.24 13.96 5.50
N THR A 45 -11.15 13.93 4.17
CA THR A 45 -12.11 13.22 3.33
C THR A 45 -12.13 11.72 3.65
N ALA A 46 -10.97 11.09 3.80
CA ALA A 46 -10.88 9.69 4.16
C ALA A 46 -11.56 9.38 5.50
N ARG A 47 -11.35 10.22 6.51
CA ARG A 47 -12.04 10.10 7.82
C ARG A 47 -13.56 10.23 7.69
N ARG A 48 -14.02 11.22 6.94
CA ARG A 48 -15.46 11.47 6.75
C ARG A 48 -16.16 10.35 5.97
N THR A 49 -15.50 9.74 5.03
CA THR A 49 -16.06 8.68 4.19
C THR A 49 -15.88 7.27 4.78
N GLY A 50 -15.18 7.15 5.91
CA GLY A 50 -14.88 5.86 6.52
C GLY A 50 -13.87 5.03 5.71
N LEU A 51 -13.05 5.68 4.89
CA LEU A 51 -11.96 5.04 4.18
C LEU A 51 -10.84 4.69 5.18
N CYS A 52 -10.48 3.43 5.24
CA CYS A 52 -9.64 2.81 6.26
C CYS A 52 -10.30 2.74 7.65
N ASP A 53 -9.82 1.84 8.48
CA ASP A 53 -10.29 1.71 9.86
C ASP A 53 -9.67 2.81 10.74
N GLU A 54 -8.48 3.32 10.37
CA GLU A 54 -7.79 4.39 11.06
C GLU A 54 -6.95 5.24 10.10
N ILE A 55 -7.01 6.56 10.22
CA ILE A 55 -6.23 7.51 9.42
C ILE A 55 -5.27 8.26 10.34
N PHE A 56 -3.97 8.18 10.04
CA PHE A 56 -2.90 8.84 10.78
C PHE A 56 -2.47 10.15 10.13
N ASP A 57 -1.83 11.00 10.90
CA ASP A 57 -1.32 12.29 10.43
C ASP A 57 0.13 12.21 9.94
N THR A 58 0.82 11.09 10.22
CA THR A 58 2.16 10.78 9.69
C THR A 58 2.20 9.40 9.04
N ALA A 59 3.07 9.25 8.05
CA ALA A 59 3.28 7.96 7.40
C ALA A 59 3.88 6.92 8.35
N GLN A 60 4.77 7.36 9.24
CA GLN A 60 5.42 6.49 10.23
C GLN A 60 4.43 5.88 11.21
N GLU A 61 3.45 6.66 11.67
CA GLU A 61 2.38 6.14 12.53
C GLU A 61 1.51 5.13 11.79
N ALA A 62 1.17 5.42 10.53
CA ALA A 62 0.34 4.53 9.74
C ALA A 62 0.96 3.15 9.49
N VAL A 63 2.29 3.05 9.34
CA VAL A 63 2.98 1.78 9.08
C VAL A 63 3.39 1.03 10.34
N ARG A 64 3.28 1.65 11.51
CA ARG A 64 3.66 1.00 12.77
C ARG A 64 2.85 -0.27 12.98
N ASP A 65 3.54 -1.36 13.27
CA ASP A 65 2.96 -2.71 13.47
C ASP A 65 2.23 -3.29 12.24
N ALA A 66 2.34 -2.67 11.06
CA ALA A 66 1.76 -3.21 9.85
C ALA A 66 2.51 -4.48 9.38
N ASP A 67 1.75 -5.50 9.00
CA ASP A 67 2.29 -6.72 8.37
C ASP A 67 2.55 -6.49 6.89
N LEU A 68 1.67 -5.70 6.25
CA LEU A 68 1.75 -5.32 4.85
C LEU A 68 1.64 -3.80 4.72
N VAL A 69 2.56 -3.19 4.00
CA VAL A 69 2.52 -1.78 3.63
C VAL A 69 2.43 -1.67 2.12
N ILE A 70 1.44 -0.94 1.62
CA ILE A 70 1.26 -0.74 0.18
C ILE A 70 1.48 0.74 -0.15
N LEU A 71 2.51 1.01 -0.95
CA LEU A 71 2.83 2.36 -1.44
C LEU A 71 1.92 2.69 -2.64
N CYS A 72 0.93 3.54 -2.39
CA CYS A 72 -0.04 3.99 -3.38
C CYS A 72 0.18 5.46 -3.79
N VAL A 73 1.41 5.92 -3.68
CA VAL A 73 1.84 7.26 -4.09
C VAL A 73 2.41 7.24 -5.51
N PRO A 74 2.56 8.41 -6.18
CA PRO A 74 3.20 8.47 -7.49
C PRO A 74 4.63 7.90 -7.48
N VAL A 75 5.02 7.24 -8.56
CA VAL A 75 6.33 6.56 -8.70
C VAL A 75 7.49 7.48 -8.32
N GLY A 76 7.46 8.75 -8.75
CA GLY A 76 8.56 9.71 -8.50
C GLY A 76 8.79 10.07 -7.04
N VAL A 77 7.88 9.74 -6.13
CA VAL A 77 8.05 10.01 -4.68
C VAL A 77 8.14 8.73 -3.83
N MET A 78 8.03 7.56 -4.43
CA MET A 78 8.04 6.28 -3.70
C MET A 78 9.32 6.07 -2.89
N GLY A 79 10.49 6.37 -3.47
CA GLY A 79 11.77 6.26 -2.76
C GLY A 79 11.85 7.18 -1.54
N THR A 80 11.40 8.42 -1.66
CA THR A 80 11.34 9.37 -0.53
C THR A 80 10.41 8.86 0.57
N VAL A 81 9.25 8.35 0.20
CA VAL A 81 8.27 7.79 1.15
C VAL A 81 8.84 6.53 1.82
N ALA A 82 9.47 5.64 1.06
CA ALA A 82 10.12 4.45 1.60
C ALA A 82 11.18 4.80 2.65
N ALA A 83 12.03 5.80 2.37
CA ALA A 83 13.03 6.27 3.33
C ALA A 83 12.40 6.85 4.61
N ILE A 84 11.28 7.56 4.49
CA ILE A 84 10.56 8.14 5.64
C ILE A 84 9.97 7.05 6.53
N ILE A 85 9.37 6.01 5.96
CA ILE A 85 8.70 4.96 6.74
C ILE A 85 9.65 3.87 7.23
N ALA A 86 10.81 3.69 6.62
CA ALA A 86 11.76 2.62 6.90
C ALA A 86 12.05 2.42 8.41
N PRO A 87 12.32 3.47 9.21
CA PRO A 87 12.59 3.32 10.65
C PRO A 87 11.39 2.83 11.48
N ALA A 88 10.16 2.94 10.94
CA ALA A 88 8.93 2.59 11.64
C ALA A 88 8.37 1.20 11.21
N LEU A 89 8.97 0.57 10.21
CA LEU A 89 8.59 -0.76 9.76
C LEU A 89 8.95 -1.82 10.78
N LYS A 90 8.04 -2.74 11.06
CA LYS A 90 8.37 -3.86 11.95
C LYS A 90 9.19 -4.92 11.22
N PRO A 91 10.07 -5.65 11.92
CA PRO A 91 10.77 -6.79 11.35
C PRO A 91 9.80 -7.82 10.78
N GLY A 92 10.11 -8.33 9.57
CA GLY A 92 9.27 -9.31 8.87
C GLY A 92 8.07 -8.70 8.12
N ALA A 93 7.89 -7.38 8.15
CA ALA A 93 6.86 -6.74 7.34
C ALA A 93 7.13 -6.91 5.84
N THR A 94 6.06 -6.95 5.05
CA THR A 94 6.14 -6.90 3.59
C THR A 94 5.78 -5.48 3.12
N VAL A 95 6.62 -4.88 2.29
CA VAL A 95 6.34 -3.65 1.56
C VAL A 95 6.03 -4.01 0.11
N SER A 96 4.96 -3.44 -0.42
CA SER A 96 4.56 -3.56 -1.82
C SER A 96 4.23 -2.18 -2.38
N ASP A 97 3.98 -2.11 -3.68
CA ASP A 97 3.59 -0.88 -4.36
C ASP A 97 2.57 -1.14 -5.46
N VAL A 98 2.09 -0.08 -6.09
CA VAL A 98 1.13 -0.13 -7.19
C VAL A 98 1.62 0.59 -8.45
N GLY A 99 2.90 0.92 -8.51
CA GLY A 99 3.48 1.70 -9.61
C GLY A 99 3.56 0.93 -10.94
N SER A 100 3.42 1.65 -12.03
CA SER A 100 3.44 1.07 -13.39
C SER A 100 4.85 0.87 -13.97
N VAL A 101 5.87 1.53 -13.42
CA VAL A 101 7.26 1.47 -13.90
C VAL A 101 8.12 0.72 -12.88
N LYS A 102 8.10 -0.60 -12.93
CA LYS A 102 8.69 -1.47 -11.89
C LYS A 102 10.19 -1.25 -11.69
N ARG A 103 10.97 -1.06 -12.76
CA ARG A 103 12.43 -0.86 -12.60
C ARG A 103 12.73 0.40 -11.79
N ALA A 104 12.07 1.51 -12.11
CA ALA A 104 12.23 2.78 -11.38
C ALA A 104 11.79 2.66 -9.92
N VAL A 105 10.72 1.92 -9.66
CA VAL A 105 10.24 1.67 -8.28
C VAL A 105 11.25 0.83 -7.50
N ILE A 106 11.73 -0.27 -8.06
CA ILE A 106 12.70 -1.16 -7.40
C ILE A 106 13.99 -0.38 -7.09
N ASP A 107 14.54 0.34 -8.07
CA ASP A 107 15.77 1.12 -7.90
C ASP A 107 15.64 2.23 -6.85
N ALA A 108 14.45 2.79 -6.66
CA ALA A 108 14.18 3.86 -5.70
C ALA A 108 13.83 3.35 -4.30
N VAL A 109 13.08 2.25 -4.19
CA VAL A 109 12.50 1.77 -2.92
C VAL A 109 13.41 0.76 -2.23
N ALA A 110 13.92 -0.25 -2.96
CA ALA A 110 14.69 -1.35 -2.36
C ALA A 110 15.88 -0.88 -1.51
N PRO A 111 16.70 0.11 -1.94
CA PRO A 111 17.84 0.59 -1.14
C PRO A 111 17.44 1.29 0.17
N CYS A 112 16.18 1.71 0.31
CA CYS A 112 15.69 2.42 1.49
C CYS A 112 15.16 1.48 2.58
N LEU A 113 14.89 0.22 2.25
CA LEU A 113 14.25 -0.72 3.17
C LEU A 113 15.29 -1.45 4.02
N PRO A 114 14.96 -1.72 5.32
CA PRO A 114 15.82 -2.55 6.17
C PRO A 114 15.93 -3.99 5.66
N ASP A 115 17.05 -4.66 5.94
CA ASP A 115 17.33 -6.04 5.51
C ASP A 115 16.31 -7.07 6.04
N ASN A 116 15.64 -6.76 7.15
CA ASN A 116 14.64 -7.62 7.79
C ASN A 116 13.20 -7.33 7.33
N VAL A 117 13.03 -6.58 6.25
CA VAL A 117 11.74 -6.26 5.63
C VAL A 117 11.73 -6.83 4.21
N HIS A 118 10.62 -7.45 3.82
CA HIS A 118 10.45 -8.00 2.49
C HIS A 118 9.94 -6.92 1.52
N PHE A 119 10.45 -6.91 0.30
CA PHE A 119 9.92 -6.06 -0.76
C PHE A 119 9.37 -6.90 -1.91
N VAL A 120 8.07 -6.76 -2.17
CA VAL A 120 7.35 -7.45 -3.24
C VAL A 120 6.72 -6.40 -4.16
N PRO A 121 7.45 -5.93 -5.18
CA PRO A 121 6.91 -4.96 -6.14
C PRO A 121 5.70 -5.52 -6.86
N ALA A 122 4.66 -4.70 -7.01
CA ALA A 122 3.42 -5.10 -7.66
C ALA A 122 2.92 -4.04 -8.65
N HIS A 123 2.13 -4.46 -9.61
CA HIS A 123 1.47 -3.59 -10.57
C HIS A 123 0.07 -4.12 -10.86
N PRO A 124 -0.97 -3.59 -10.20
CA PRO A 124 -2.34 -3.88 -10.58
C PRO A 124 -2.66 -3.23 -11.93
N LEU A 125 -3.12 -4.02 -12.90
CA LEU A 125 -3.50 -3.53 -14.23
C LEU A 125 -4.94 -3.02 -14.21
N ALA A 126 -5.19 -1.99 -13.40
CA ALA A 126 -6.50 -1.40 -13.20
C ALA A 126 -6.37 0.10 -12.97
N GLY A 127 -7.39 0.85 -13.35
CA GLY A 127 -7.45 2.30 -13.18
C GLY A 127 -8.64 2.90 -13.89
N THR A 128 -8.91 4.16 -13.59
CA THR A 128 -9.89 5.00 -14.29
C THR A 128 -9.29 6.40 -14.45
N GLU A 129 -9.99 7.29 -15.13
CA GLU A 129 -9.64 8.71 -15.26
C GLU A 129 -9.87 9.51 -13.98
N HIS A 130 -10.56 8.93 -13.00
CA HIS A 130 -10.86 9.60 -11.73
C HIS A 130 -9.71 9.46 -10.73
N SER A 131 -9.63 10.40 -9.79
CA SER A 131 -8.60 10.44 -8.76
C SER A 131 -9.17 10.85 -7.41
N GLY A 132 -8.38 10.66 -6.35
CA GLY A 132 -8.75 11.03 -4.99
C GLY A 132 -9.41 9.89 -4.19
N PRO A 133 -9.61 10.11 -2.87
CA PRO A 133 -10.08 9.07 -1.95
C PRO A 133 -11.53 8.62 -2.20
N GLU A 134 -12.35 9.47 -2.81
CA GLU A 134 -13.75 9.18 -3.11
C GLU A 134 -13.94 8.43 -4.42
N SER A 135 -12.88 8.28 -5.23
CA SER A 135 -12.96 7.64 -6.56
C SER A 135 -12.95 6.12 -6.50
N GLY A 136 -12.52 5.54 -5.38
CA GLY A 136 -12.34 4.10 -5.23
C GLY A 136 -13.64 3.34 -5.10
N PHE A 137 -13.64 2.13 -5.63
CA PHE A 137 -14.79 1.21 -5.52
C PHE A 137 -14.32 -0.24 -5.50
N ALA A 138 -15.12 -1.09 -4.85
CA ALA A 138 -14.77 -2.48 -4.59
C ALA A 138 -14.60 -3.36 -5.85
N GLY A 139 -15.12 -2.95 -6.99
CA GLY A 139 -15.06 -3.70 -8.24
C GLY A 139 -13.89 -3.34 -9.16
N LEU A 140 -13.02 -2.40 -8.78
CA LEU A 140 -11.95 -1.93 -9.66
C LEU A 140 -11.05 -3.06 -10.16
N PHE A 141 -10.79 -4.05 -9.32
CA PHE A 141 -9.86 -5.16 -9.62
C PHE A 141 -10.54 -6.41 -10.16
N ASP A 142 -11.86 -6.41 -10.32
CA ASP A 142 -12.60 -7.57 -10.82
C ASP A 142 -12.14 -7.93 -12.23
N ASN A 143 -11.72 -9.19 -12.44
CA ASN A 143 -11.17 -9.68 -13.70
C ASN A 143 -9.94 -8.89 -14.21
N ARG A 144 -9.15 -8.33 -13.31
CA ARG A 144 -7.90 -7.64 -13.62
C ARG A 144 -6.70 -8.42 -13.11
N TRP A 145 -5.60 -8.31 -13.84
CA TRP A 145 -4.32 -8.88 -13.43
C TRP A 145 -3.61 -7.96 -12.44
N CYS A 146 -2.92 -8.56 -11.47
CA CYS A 146 -1.91 -7.90 -10.68
C CYS A 146 -0.58 -8.64 -10.91
N LEU A 147 0.40 -7.93 -11.44
CA LEU A 147 1.73 -8.50 -11.70
C LEU A 147 2.58 -8.33 -10.45
N LEU A 148 3.13 -9.42 -9.92
CA LEU A 148 4.14 -9.40 -8.87
C LEU A 148 5.51 -9.57 -9.52
N VAL A 149 6.49 -8.77 -9.10
CA VAL A 149 7.84 -8.76 -9.65
C VAL A 149 8.87 -8.90 -8.51
N PRO A 150 8.83 -10.00 -7.74
CA PRO A 150 9.80 -10.22 -6.68
C PRO A 150 11.21 -10.37 -7.26
N GLU A 151 12.21 -9.79 -6.58
CA GLU A 151 13.60 -10.01 -6.94
C GLU A 151 14.07 -11.40 -6.53
N VAL A 152 15.18 -11.86 -7.15
CA VAL A 152 15.81 -13.13 -6.79
C VAL A 152 16.22 -13.11 -5.32
N GLY A 153 15.78 -14.11 -4.56
CA GLY A 153 16.05 -14.20 -3.13
C GLY A 153 14.95 -13.60 -2.22
N THR A 154 13.90 -13.05 -2.80
CA THR A 154 12.71 -12.67 -2.01
C THR A 154 12.12 -13.89 -1.30
N ASP A 155 11.77 -13.75 -0.03
CA ASP A 155 11.16 -14.82 0.75
C ASP A 155 9.84 -15.27 0.12
N ALA A 156 9.71 -16.57 -0.14
CA ALA A 156 8.52 -17.12 -0.79
C ALA A 156 7.24 -16.97 0.05
N GLY A 157 7.37 -16.83 1.36
CA GLY A 157 6.24 -16.58 2.26
C GLY A 157 5.73 -15.13 2.20
N ALA A 158 6.53 -14.21 1.64
CA ALA A 158 6.14 -12.82 1.45
C ALA A 158 5.46 -12.56 0.10
N VAL A 159 5.61 -13.48 -0.87
CA VAL A 159 5.03 -13.42 -2.22
C VAL A 159 3.71 -14.19 -2.26
#